data_8778c4f6e49fd0c0cbcda7774a30b12f
#
_entry.id   8778c4f6e49fd0c0cbcda7774a30b12f
#
_cell.length_a   1.000
_cell.length_b   1.000
_cell.length_c   1.000
_cell.angle_alpha   90.00
_cell.angle_beta   90.00
_cell.angle_gamma   90.00
#
_symmetry.space_group_name_H-M   'P 1'
#
loop_
_entity.id
_entity.type
_entity.pdbx_description
1 polymer ?
#
loop_
_entity_poly.entity_id
_entity_poly.type
_entity_poly.pdbx_seq_one_letter_code
_entity_poly.pdbx_strand_id
1 'polypeptide(L)'
;MRLLAAAMIAGCWAAPAAASPFSGEAALVSDYRYRGVSLSDGNPALQAALNFEHPSGFHANLWTSTLRRIGSIGHSEIDVTAGYEREIAKGLSFDLSATRYFYPSSGSENYSEGTATLTLEQGAASASLGLSYAPPQRALCDGLGRRRDNGYIFGQGGIALPRIPVTITASAGYERGAFDEVRNGGKWDWSLGGEFERGPAKLALTYVGSTADSGSDALVGTVTLSW
;
A
#
# COMPACT_ATOMS: atom_id res chain seq x y z
N MET A 1 3.54 2.15 1.80
CA MET A 1 2.93 1.69 0.55
C MET A 1 2.09 0.48 0.86
N ARG A 2 0.84 0.55 0.53
CA ARG A 2 -0.05 -0.54 0.82
C ARG A 2 0.30 -1.71 -0.04
N LEU A 3 0.54 -2.86 0.57
CA LEU A 3 0.56 -4.15 -0.11
C LEU A 3 -0.74 -4.44 -0.90
N LEU A 4 -1.76 -3.61 -0.71
CA LEU A 4 -3.03 -3.68 -1.42
C LEU A 4 -2.95 -3.29 -2.91
N ALA A 5 -2.01 -2.44 -3.31
CA ALA A 5 -1.80 -2.14 -4.72
C ALA A 5 -1.18 -3.33 -5.50
N ALA A 6 -0.49 -4.23 -4.81
CA ALA A 6 0.03 -5.45 -5.42
C ALA A 6 -1.03 -6.55 -5.61
N ALA A 7 -2.17 -6.47 -4.93
CA ALA A 7 -3.23 -7.46 -5.04
C ALA A 7 -4.06 -7.35 -6.33
N MET A 8 -3.98 -6.24 -7.06
CA MET A 8 -4.73 -6.07 -8.30
C MET A 8 -4.05 -6.64 -9.56
N ILE A 9 -2.97 -7.41 -9.42
CA ILE A 9 -2.36 -8.13 -10.55
C ILE A 9 -2.94 -9.54 -10.72
N ALA A 10 -4.06 -9.85 -10.10
CA ALA A 10 -4.80 -11.05 -10.43
C ALA A 10 -5.45 -10.86 -11.79
N GLY A 11 -4.82 -11.39 -12.83
CA GLY A 11 -5.38 -11.45 -14.17
C GLY A 11 -6.78 -12.05 -14.11
N CYS A 12 -7.79 -11.22 -14.22
CA CYS A 12 -9.18 -11.62 -14.24
C CYS A 12 -9.48 -12.30 -15.57
N TRP A 13 -9.28 -13.61 -15.63
CA TRP A 13 -9.83 -14.45 -16.70
C TRP A 13 -11.18 -15.01 -16.20
N ALA A 14 -12.15 -14.14 -16.06
CA ALA A 14 -13.54 -14.54 -15.86
C ALA A 14 -14.40 -13.95 -16.98
N ALA A 15 -15.23 -14.80 -17.57
CA ALA A 15 -16.22 -14.45 -18.58
C ALA A 15 -17.19 -13.37 -18.09
N PRO A 16 -17.86 -12.59 -18.99
CA PRO A 16 -18.63 -11.42 -18.63
C PRO A 16 -19.97 -11.78 -18.02
N ALA A 17 -20.01 -12.09 -16.76
CA ALA A 17 -21.14 -11.65 -15.94
C ALA A 17 -20.87 -10.19 -15.61
N ALA A 18 -21.86 -9.30 -15.61
CA ALA A 18 -21.69 -7.91 -15.22
C ALA A 18 -21.05 -7.92 -13.81
N ALA A 19 -19.74 -7.77 -13.75
CA ALA A 19 -19.00 -7.81 -12.50
C ALA A 19 -19.51 -6.66 -11.65
N SER A 20 -19.79 -6.94 -10.38
CA SER A 20 -20.12 -5.89 -9.42
C SER A 20 -19.01 -4.83 -9.48
N PRO A 21 -19.33 -3.53 -9.55
CA PRO A 21 -18.32 -2.49 -9.46
C PRO A 21 -17.65 -2.43 -8.07
N PHE A 22 -18.13 -3.27 -7.14
CA PHE A 22 -17.61 -3.37 -5.79
C PHE A 22 -16.95 -4.73 -5.55
N SER A 23 -15.80 -4.69 -4.91
CA SER A 23 -15.12 -5.87 -4.34
C SER A 23 -14.66 -5.56 -2.92
N GLY A 24 -14.48 -6.60 -2.12
CA GLY A 24 -14.05 -6.44 -0.74
C GLY A 24 -12.96 -7.44 -0.37
N GLU A 25 -12.23 -7.11 0.68
CA GLU A 25 -11.25 -8.03 1.26
C GLU A 25 -11.12 -7.85 2.77
N ALA A 26 -10.72 -8.92 3.44
CA ALA A 26 -10.31 -8.91 4.84
C ALA A 26 -9.00 -9.65 4.98
N ALA A 27 -8.09 -9.12 5.79
CA ALA A 27 -6.78 -9.72 6.00
C ALA A 27 -6.39 -9.75 7.47
N LEU A 28 -5.63 -10.79 7.84
CA LEU A 28 -4.86 -10.87 9.07
C LEU A 28 -3.39 -10.80 8.68
N VAL A 29 -2.67 -9.80 9.18
CA VAL A 29 -1.24 -9.61 8.97
C VAL A 29 -0.50 -9.77 10.30
N SER A 30 0.64 -10.47 10.30
CA SER A 30 1.42 -10.70 11.53
C SER A 30 2.08 -9.42 12.07
N ASP A 31 2.35 -8.44 11.20
CA ASP A 31 2.90 -7.12 11.54
C ASP A 31 2.50 -6.12 10.44
N TYR A 32 1.70 -5.11 10.79
CA TYR A 32 1.34 -4.07 9.83
C TYR A 32 2.47 -3.07 9.67
N ARG A 33 3.01 -3.00 8.46
CA ARG A 33 4.10 -2.10 8.11
C ARG A 33 3.72 -1.13 6.99
N TYR A 34 4.09 0.12 7.18
CA TYR A 34 3.95 1.19 6.19
C TYR A 34 5.33 1.73 5.82
N ARG A 35 5.72 1.58 4.55
CA ARG A 35 7.05 1.98 4.04
C ARG A 35 8.19 1.46 4.95
N GLY A 36 8.11 0.17 5.31
CA GLY A 36 9.10 -0.52 6.12
C GLY A 36 9.01 -0.34 7.63
N VAL A 37 8.20 0.62 8.13
CA VAL A 37 8.02 0.90 9.56
C VAL A 37 6.79 0.18 10.10
N SER A 38 6.92 -0.50 11.25
CA SER A 38 5.81 -1.19 11.90
C SER A 38 4.83 -0.19 12.53
N LEU A 39 3.54 -0.33 12.21
CA LEU A 39 2.43 0.39 12.82
C LEU A 39 1.60 -0.45 13.80
N SER A 40 1.96 -1.72 13.94
CA SER A 40 1.37 -2.63 14.93
C SER A 40 2.35 -3.13 15.99
N ASP A 41 3.56 -2.55 16.04
CA ASP A 41 4.61 -2.89 17.02
C ASP A 41 4.95 -4.39 17.01
N GLY A 42 5.09 -4.97 15.80
CA GLY A 42 5.37 -6.39 15.60
C GLY A 42 4.23 -7.34 16.01
N ASN A 43 3.01 -6.81 16.21
CA ASN A 43 1.85 -7.62 16.59
C ASN A 43 0.86 -7.80 15.43
N PRO A 44 0.04 -8.85 15.47
CA PRO A 44 -1.00 -9.05 14.47
C PRO A 44 -1.97 -7.88 14.36
N ALA A 45 -2.33 -7.54 13.11
CA ALA A 45 -3.33 -6.54 12.81
C ALA A 45 -4.41 -7.11 11.88
N LEU A 46 -5.66 -6.70 12.11
CA LEU A 46 -6.79 -6.96 11.24
C LEU A 46 -6.95 -5.80 10.27
N GLN A 47 -7.15 -6.14 9.00
CA GLN A 47 -7.32 -5.18 7.92
C GLN A 47 -8.55 -5.52 7.10
N ALA A 48 -9.21 -4.51 6.53
CA ALA A 48 -10.30 -4.71 5.59
C ALA A 48 -10.28 -3.61 4.53
N ALA A 49 -10.76 -3.92 3.33
CA ALA A 49 -10.94 -2.96 2.26
C ALA A 49 -12.26 -3.18 1.51
N LEU A 50 -12.80 -2.08 1.00
CA LEU A 50 -13.89 -2.05 0.04
C LEU A 50 -13.42 -1.21 -1.15
N ASN A 51 -13.46 -1.81 -2.34
CA ASN A 51 -13.06 -1.18 -3.58
C ASN A 51 -14.28 -0.88 -4.45
N PHE A 52 -14.23 0.22 -5.16
CA PHE A 52 -15.17 0.59 -6.21
C PHE A 52 -14.38 0.91 -7.48
N GLU A 53 -14.74 0.27 -8.58
CA GLU A 53 -14.15 0.48 -9.90
C GLU A 53 -15.23 0.79 -10.93
N HIS A 54 -15.05 1.87 -11.67
CA HIS A 54 -15.98 2.27 -12.72
C HIS A 54 -15.33 2.08 -14.10
N PRO A 55 -16.09 1.61 -15.12
CA PRO A 55 -15.54 1.39 -16.48
C PRO A 55 -14.92 2.61 -17.15
N SER A 56 -15.20 3.82 -16.67
CA SER A 56 -14.57 5.05 -17.15
C SER A 56 -13.12 5.25 -16.64
N GLY A 57 -12.67 4.42 -15.70
CA GLY A 57 -11.37 4.52 -15.03
C GLY A 57 -11.41 5.19 -13.66
N PHE A 58 -12.54 5.79 -13.23
CA PHE A 58 -12.66 6.26 -11.86
C PHE A 58 -12.69 5.10 -10.87
N HIS A 59 -11.94 5.20 -9.78
CA HIS A 59 -11.94 4.23 -8.70
C HIS A 59 -11.96 4.90 -7.33
N ALA A 60 -12.41 4.17 -6.32
CA ALA A 60 -12.34 4.57 -4.93
C ALA A 60 -12.04 3.36 -4.04
N ASN A 61 -11.38 3.61 -2.91
CA ASN A 61 -11.08 2.58 -1.92
C ASN A 61 -11.33 3.13 -0.53
N LEU A 62 -11.97 2.33 0.31
CA LEU A 62 -12.05 2.51 1.75
C LEU A 62 -11.26 1.37 2.39
N TRP A 63 -10.23 1.70 3.15
CA TRP A 63 -9.41 0.72 3.83
C TRP A 63 -9.28 1.05 5.31
N THR A 64 -9.11 0.03 6.14
CA THR A 64 -8.92 0.17 7.58
C THR A 64 -7.96 -0.88 8.12
N SER A 65 -7.27 -0.53 9.21
CA SER A 65 -6.43 -1.44 9.99
C SER A 65 -6.54 -1.17 11.47
N THR A 66 -6.41 -2.23 12.26
CA THR A 66 -6.06 -2.06 13.66
C THR A 66 -4.57 -1.69 13.77
N LEU A 67 -4.26 -0.85 14.75
CA LEU A 67 -2.90 -0.41 15.08
C LEU A 67 -2.55 -0.81 16.51
N ARG A 68 -1.27 -0.86 16.83
CA ARG A 68 -0.81 -0.69 18.20
C ARG A 68 -0.65 0.80 18.47
N ARG A 69 -0.86 1.22 19.72
CA ARG A 69 -0.68 2.60 20.12
C ARG A 69 0.78 3.02 19.96
N ILE A 70 1.08 3.67 18.83
CA ILE A 70 2.38 4.29 18.56
C ILE A 70 2.18 5.79 18.76
N GLY A 71 2.79 6.35 19.80
CA GLY A 71 2.65 7.78 20.10
C GLY A 71 1.20 8.24 20.17
N SER A 72 0.82 9.20 19.33
CA SER A 72 -0.50 9.85 19.28
C SER A 72 -1.47 9.24 18.28
N ILE A 73 -1.06 8.33 17.39
CA ILE A 73 -1.93 7.84 16.28
C ILE A 73 -3.06 6.91 16.72
N GLY A 74 -2.96 6.28 17.91
CA GLY A 74 -4.06 5.51 18.49
C GLY A 74 -4.08 4.04 18.07
N HIS A 75 -5.29 3.46 17.90
CA HIS A 75 -5.47 2.02 17.73
C HIS A 75 -6.07 1.61 16.38
N SER A 76 -6.42 2.55 15.53
CA SER A 76 -7.02 2.28 14.22
C SER A 76 -6.66 3.35 13.21
N GLU A 77 -6.61 2.93 11.95
CA GLU A 77 -6.44 3.75 10.76
C GLU A 77 -7.58 3.50 9.81
N ILE A 78 -8.09 4.57 9.19
CA ILE A 78 -9.08 4.52 8.13
C ILE A 78 -8.56 5.39 7.00
N ASP A 79 -8.51 4.82 5.80
CA ASP A 79 -8.04 5.54 4.63
C ASP A 79 -9.11 5.56 3.55
N VAL A 80 -9.30 6.74 2.98
CA VAL A 80 -10.18 6.95 1.83
C VAL A 80 -9.33 7.40 0.66
N THR A 81 -9.37 6.62 -0.42
CA THR A 81 -8.68 6.92 -1.67
C THR A 81 -9.70 7.13 -2.77
N ALA A 82 -9.46 8.10 -3.63
CA ALA A 82 -10.15 8.26 -4.90
C ALA A 82 -9.12 8.55 -5.99
N GLY A 83 -9.34 8.02 -7.19
CA GLY A 83 -8.40 8.15 -8.29
C GLY A 83 -9.01 7.91 -9.65
N TYR A 84 -8.15 8.03 -10.66
CA TYR A 84 -8.46 7.77 -12.05
C TYR A 84 -7.30 7.02 -12.69
N GLU A 85 -7.59 5.83 -13.21
CA GLU A 85 -6.65 5.02 -13.96
C GLU A 85 -7.04 4.97 -15.43
N ARG A 86 -6.03 4.95 -16.29
CA ARG A 86 -6.22 4.79 -17.74
C ARG A 86 -5.08 4.01 -18.37
N GLU A 87 -5.41 3.06 -19.23
CA GLU A 87 -4.44 2.46 -20.14
C GLU A 87 -4.04 3.50 -21.21
N ILE A 88 -2.76 3.84 -21.24
CA ILE A 88 -2.17 4.84 -22.16
C ILE A 88 -1.43 4.21 -23.34
N ALA A 89 -1.04 2.94 -23.20
CA ALA A 89 -0.52 2.09 -24.26
C ALA A 89 -0.79 0.63 -23.86
N LYS A 90 -0.69 -0.30 -24.81
CA LYS A 90 -0.96 -1.73 -24.55
C LYS A 90 -0.16 -2.26 -23.36
N GLY A 91 -0.88 -2.62 -22.30
CA GLY A 91 -0.32 -3.11 -21.05
C GLY A 91 0.39 -2.03 -20.20
N LEU A 92 0.28 -0.76 -20.58
CA LEU A 92 0.82 0.37 -19.80
C LEU A 92 -0.33 1.26 -19.32
N SER A 93 -0.55 1.32 -18.02
CA SER A 93 -1.53 2.20 -17.40
C SER A 93 -0.89 3.31 -16.59
N PHE A 94 -1.62 4.42 -16.47
CA PHE A 94 -1.31 5.55 -15.60
C PHE A 94 -2.45 5.75 -14.62
N ASP A 95 -2.13 5.83 -13.33
CA ASP A 95 -3.06 6.16 -12.25
C ASP A 95 -2.66 7.49 -11.59
N LEU A 96 -3.66 8.27 -11.26
CA LEU A 96 -3.53 9.45 -10.40
C LEU A 96 -4.58 9.37 -9.30
N SER A 97 -4.14 9.32 -8.05
CA SER A 97 -5.02 9.15 -6.90
C SER A 97 -4.67 10.10 -5.75
N ALA A 98 -5.64 10.31 -4.88
CA ALA A 98 -5.47 11.02 -3.62
C ALA A 98 -6.02 10.17 -2.48
N THR A 99 -5.24 10.09 -1.40
CA THR A 99 -5.60 9.37 -0.19
C THR A 99 -5.72 10.32 0.99
N ARG A 100 -6.79 10.17 1.76
CA ARG A 100 -6.93 10.79 3.07
C ARG A 100 -6.78 9.72 4.14
N TYR A 101 -5.81 9.92 5.03
CA TYR A 101 -5.51 9.08 6.18
C TYR A 101 -6.20 9.66 7.40
N PHE A 102 -6.99 8.84 8.07
CA PHE A 102 -7.70 9.20 9.31
C PHE A 102 -7.23 8.30 10.45
N TYR A 103 -6.90 8.96 11.56
CA TYR A 103 -6.60 8.31 12.84
C TYR A 103 -7.69 8.71 13.85
N PRO A 104 -8.75 7.91 14.01
CA PRO A 104 -9.94 8.29 14.81
C PRO A 104 -9.63 8.70 16.25
N SER A 105 -8.57 8.13 16.84
CA SER A 105 -8.14 8.46 18.21
C SER A 105 -7.30 9.75 18.29
N SER A 106 -6.88 10.32 17.14
CA SER A 106 -6.01 11.49 17.07
C SER A 106 -6.26 12.29 15.80
N GLY A 107 -7.24 13.17 15.83
CA GLY A 107 -7.56 14.04 14.70
C GLY A 107 -6.42 14.98 14.26
N SER A 108 -5.37 15.15 15.07
CA SER A 108 -4.18 15.95 14.72
C SER A 108 -3.26 15.24 13.73
N GLU A 109 -3.31 13.91 13.65
CA GLU A 109 -2.45 13.09 12.81
C GLU A 109 -3.05 12.81 11.42
N ASN A 110 -4.25 13.30 11.15
CA ASN A 110 -4.89 13.12 9.84
C ASN A 110 -4.18 13.92 8.76
N TYR A 111 -3.83 13.27 7.64
CA TYR A 111 -3.17 13.93 6.51
C TYR A 111 -3.68 13.42 5.15
N SER A 112 -3.31 14.10 4.09
CA SER A 112 -3.60 13.70 2.70
C SER A 112 -2.31 13.58 1.91
N GLU A 113 -2.31 12.65 0.95
CA GLU A 113 -1.23 12.40 0.03
C GLU A 113 -1.79 12.17 -1.38
N GLY A 114 -1.17 12.76 -2.40
CA GLY A 114 -1.43 12.46 -3.80
C GLY A 114 -0.39 11.49 -4.33
N THR A 115 -0.80 10.56 -5.20
CA THR A 115 0.09 9.56 -5.80
C THR A 115 -0.15 9.47 -7.30
N ALA A 116 0.94 9.43 -8.07
CA ALA A 116 0.93 9.11 -9.49
C ALA A 116 1.72 7.81 -9.71
N THR A 117 1.17 6.88 -10.49
CA THR A 117 1.78 5.57 -10.75
C THR A 117 1.70 5.22 -12.23
N LEU A 118 2.79 4.69 -12.77
CA LEU A 118 2.83 4.01 -14.06
C LEU A 118 2.98 2.52 -13.81
N THR A 119 2.13 1.70 -14.44
CA THR A 119 2.18 0.24 -14.32
C THR A 119 2.30 -0.38 -15.71
N LEU A 120 3.28 -1.25 -15.88
CA LEU A 120 3.48 -2.07 -17.07
C LEU A 120 3.16 -3.53 -16.73
N GLU A 121 2.23 -4.11 -17.50
CA GLU A 121 1.89 -5.53 -17.45
C GLU A 121 2.33 -6.22 -18.75
N GLN A 122 3.14 -7.26 -18.62
CA GLN A 122 3.63 -8.03 -19.78
C GLN A 122 3.67 -9.53 -19.47
N GLY A 123 2.67 -10.25 -19.97
CA GLY A 123 2.55 -11.69 -19.75
C GLY A 123 2.38 -12.03 -18.27
N ALA A 124 3.35 -12.75 -17.69
CA ALA A 124 3.35 -13.14 -16.28
C ALA A 124 4.03 -12.11 -15.36
N ALA A 125 4.56 -11.03 -15.91
CA ALA A 125 5.31 -10.01 -15.17
C ALA A 125 4.55 -8.69 -15.11
N SER A 126 4.69 -8.00 -13.98
CA SER A 126 4.23 -6.63 -13.79
C SER A 126 5.31 -5.80 -13.13
N ALA A 127 5.33 -4.51 -13.45
CA ALA A 127 6.21 -3.55 -12.81
C ALA A 127 5.51 -2.20 -12.69
N SER A 128 5.67 -1.53 -11.56
CA SER A 128 5.12 -0.20 -11.33
C SER A 128 6.21 0.74 -10.82
N LEU A 129 6.12 2.00 -11.24
CA LEU A 129 6.92 3.11 -10.73
C LEU A 129 5.95 4.19 -10.26
N GLY A 130 6.13 4.68 -9.04
CA GLY A 130 5.23 5.67 -8.47
C GLY A 130 5.95 6.78 -7.72
N LEU A 131 5.23 7.89 -7.60
CA LEU A 131 5.62 9.08 -6.85
C LEU A 131 4.44 9.51 -5.98
N SER A 132 4.68 9.68 -4.68
CA SER A 132 3.69 10.22 -3.74
C SER A 132 4.18 11.52 -3.15
N TYR A 133 3.26 12.45 -2.92
CA TYR A 133 3.54 13.74 -2.30
C TYR A 133 2.44 14.14 -1.31
N ALA A 134 2.86 14.38 -0.08
CA ALA A 134 2.03 14.97 0.96
C ALA A 134 2.48 16.42 1.21
N PRO A 135 1.64 17.43 0.91
CA PRO A 135 1.98 18.83 1.13
C PRO A 135 2.08 19.14 2.64
N PRO A 136 2.68 20.30 3.02
CA PRO A 136 2.79 20.67 4.43
C PRO A 136 1.42 20.73 5.13
N GLN A 137 1.21 19.90 6.13
CA GLN A 137 -0.04 19.72 6.87
C GLN A 137 0.22 19.73 8.37
N ARG A 138 -0.85 19.79 9.18
CA ARG A 138 -0.74 19.78 10.64
C ARG A 138 -0.11 18.49 11.19
N ALA A 139 -0.45 17.36 10.60
CA ALA A 139 0.11 16.06 10.98
C ALA A 139 1.60 15.90 10.60
N LEU A 140 2.09 16.73 9.68
CA LEU A 140 3.46 16.69 9.18
C LEU A 140 4.27 17.84 9.79
N CYS A 141 4.51 17.77 11.09
CA CYS A 141 5.31 18.77 11.80
C CYS A 141 6.64 18.19 12.28
N ASP A 142 7.71 18.99 12.17
CA ASP A 142 8.98 18.65 12.83
C ASP A 142 8.90 18.86 14.35
N GLY A 143 9.96 18.44 15.07
CA GLY A 143 10.03 18.59 16.53
C GLY A 143 9.97 20.05 17.02
N LEU A 144 9.98 21.06 16.14
CA LEU A 144 9.82 22.49 16.43
C LEU A 144 8.41 22.98 16.04
N GLY A 145 7.49 22.09 15.65
CA GLY A 145 6.13 22.44 15.24
C GLY A 145 6.03 23.12 13.85
N ARG A 146 7.08 23.08 13.03
CA ARG A 146 7.05 23.60 11.66
C ARG A 146 6.48 22.55 10.74
N ARG A 147 5.49 22.92 9.93
CA ARG A 147 4.91 22.03 8.94
C ARG A 147 5.93 21.70 7.86
N ARG A 148 6.03 20.43 7.52
CA ARG A 148 6.89 19.91 6.46
C ARG A 148 6.04 19.17 5.43
N ASP A 149 6.57 19.04 4.25
CA ASP A 149 6.06 18.11 3.24
C ASP A 149 6.71 16.74 3.39
N ASN A 150 6.24 15.80 2.59
CA ASN A 150 6.81 14.48 2.46
C ASN A 150 6.72 14.00 1.02
N GLY A 151 7.83 13.54 0.47
CA GLY A 151 7.91 12.95 -0.86
C GLY A 151 8.38 11.50 -0.78
N TYR A 152 7.78 10.64 -1.61
CA TYR A 152 8.13 9.23 -1.68
C TYR A 152 8.15 8.76 -3.13
N ILE A 153 9.26 8.20 -3.59
CA ILE A 153 9.39 7.52 -4.88
C ILE A 153 9.54 6.03 -4.66
N PHE A 154 8.88 5.21 -5.47
CA PHE A 154 8.93 3.77 -5.30
C PHE A 154 8.85 3.02 -6.62
N GLY A 155 9.45 1.84 -6.63
CA GLY A 155 9.28 0.83 -7.65
C GLY A 155 8.82 -0.48 -7.02
N GLN A 156 7.95 -1.20 -7.71
CA GLN A 156 7.51 -2.54 -7.31
C GLN A 156 7.27 -3.40 -8.54
N GLY A 157 7.31 -4.72 -8.34
CA GLY A 157 7.03 -5.65 -9.42
C GLY A 157 6.69 -7.04 -8.91
N GLY A 158 6.14 -7.84 -9.82
CA GLY A 158 5.78 -9.22 -9.57
C GLY A 158 5.99 -10.11 -10.78
N ILE A 159 6.26 -11.38 -10.52
CA ILE A 159 6.36 -12.41 -11.56
C ILE A 159 5.56 -13.63 -11.10
N ALA A 160 4.47 -13.95 -11.83
CA ALA A 160 3.71 -15.18 -11.61
C ALA A 160 4.49 -16.37 -12.12
N LEU A 161 4.66 -17.39 -11.26
CA LEU A 161 5.43 -18.58 -11.63
C LEU A 161 4.59 -19.51 -12.51
N PRO A 162 5.18 -20.10 -13.58
CA PRO A 162 4.46 -21.01 -14.43
C PRO A 162 4.10 -22.29 -13.66
N ARG A 163 2.88 -22.79 -13.86
CA ARG A 163 2.36 -24.08 -13.34
C ARG A 163 2.05 -24.14 -11.85
N ILE A 164 2.35 -23.12 -11.08
CA ILE A 164 1.98 -23.03 -9.66
C ILE A 164 1.34 -21.66 -9.38
N PRO A 165 0.33 -21.57 -8.51
CA PRO A 165 -0.34 -20.32 -8.19
C PRO A 165 0.48 -19.48 -7.19
N VAL A 166 1.72 -19.17 -7.58
CA VAL A 166 2.66 -18.38 -6.77
C VAL A 166 3.17 -17.22 -7.58
N THR A 167 3.14 -16.03 -7.00
CA THR A 167 3.75 -14.81 -7.54
C THR A 167 4.90 -14.39 -6.62
N ILE A 168 6.07 -14.15 -7.18
CA ILE A 168 7.18 -13.53 -6.45
C ILE A 168 7.05 -12.03 -6.60
N THR A 169 7.11 -11.30 -5.50
CA THR A 169 6.96 -9.84 -5.46
C THR A 169 8.19 -9.17 -4.83
N ALA A 170 8.52 -7.99 -5.32
CA ALA A 170 9.58 -7.16 -4.76
C ALA A 170 9.20 -5.68 -4.84
N SER A 171 9.67 -4.88 -3.88
CA SER A 171 9.55 -3.43 -3.91
C SER A 171 10.76 -2.75 -3.30
N ALA A 172 11.00 -1.51 -3.72
CA ALA A 172 11.93 -0.60 -3.06
C ALA A 172 11.39 0.83 -3.15
N GLY A 173 11.65 1.64 -2.13
CA GLY A 173 11.23 3.03 -2.10
C GLY A 173 12.22 3.92 -1.38
N TYR A 174 12.14 5.21 -1.67
CA TYR A 174 12.91 6.26 -1.02
C TYR A 174 11.97 7.38 -0.58
N GLU A 175 12.00 7.70 0.70
CA GLU A 175 11.17 8.70 1.33
C GLU A 175 12.01 9.82 1.91
N ARG A 176 11.56 11.07 1.70
CA ARG A 176 12.20 12.25 2.29
C ARG A 176 11.15 13.26 2.72
N GLY A 177 11.27 13.74 3.96
CA GLY A 177 10.38 14.76 4.49
C GLY A 177 9.96 14.49 5.93
N ALA A 178 8.65 14.61 6.20
CA ALA A 178 8.11 14.47 7.55
C ALA A 178 8.15 13.04 8.10
N PHE A 179 8.18 12.03 7.22
CA PHE A 179 8.10 10.61 7.58
C PHE A 179 9.41 9.85 7.31
N ASP A 180 10.51 10.56 7.00
CA ASP A 180 11.77 9.89 6.69
C ASP A 180 12.44 9.26 7.93
N GLU A 181 12.11 9.72 9.14
CA GLU A 181 12.60 9.20 10.42
C GLU A 181 14.13 9.03 10.51
N VAL A 182 14.87 9.80 9.70
CA VAL A 182 16.33 9.74 9.63
C VAL A 182 16.90 11.14 9.91
N ARG A 183 17.89 11.20 10.79
CA ARG A 183 18.47 12.46 11.28
C ARG A 183 19.02 13.38 10.19
N ASN A 184 19.58 12.82 9.13
CA ASN A 184 20.21 13.58 8.03
C ASN A 184 20.08 12.81 6.72
N GLY A 185 18.97 12.92 6.04
CA GLY A 185 18.80 12.25 4.75
C GLY A 185 17.39 11.83 4.50
N GLY A 186 17.21 10.80 3.70
CA GLY A 186 15.94 10.14 3.46
C GLY A 186 16.00 8.67 3.88
N LYS A 187 14.85 8.06 4.01
CA LYS A 187 14.66 6.66 4.36
C LYS A 187 14.52 5.80 3.10
N TRP A 188 15.23 4.70 3.05
CA TRP A 188 14.98 3.61 2.12
C TRP A 188 14.10 2.55 2.77
N ASP A 189 13.22 1.97 2.00
CA ASP A 189 12.48 0.76 2.35
C ASP A 189 12.50 -0.26 1.20
N TRP A 190 12.32 -1.54 1.55
CA TRP A 190 12.31 -2.64 0.58
C TRP A 190 11.45 -3.79 1.06
N SER A 191 10.98 -4.58 0.11
CA SER A 191 10.35 -5.86 0.39
C SER A 191 10.69 -6.91 -0.67
N LEU A 192 10.68 -8.18 -0.24
CA LEU A 192 10.77 -9.35 -1.11
C LEU A 192 9.85 -10.43 -0.55
N GLY A 193 8.94 -10.95 -1.36
CA GLY A 193 7.96 -11.92 -0.89
C GLY A 193 7.48 -12.90 -1.94
N GLY A 194 6.66 -13.84 -1.47
CA GLY A 194 5.92 -14.77 -2.28
C GLY A 194 4.45 -14.77 -1.86
N GLU A 195 3.57 -14.80 -2.84
CA GLU A 195 2.13 -14.86 -2.67
C GLU A 195 1.59 -16.13 -3.32
N PHE A 196 0.84 -16.92 -2.56
CA PHE A 196 0.11 -18.08 -3.04
C PHE A 196 -1.37 -17.74 -3.04
N GLU A 197 -2.03 -17.88 -4.20
CA GLU A 197 -3.43 -17.56 -4.37
C GLU A 197 -4.22 -18.77 -4.84
N ARG A 198 -5.36 -19.05 -4.16
CA ARG A 198 -6.28 -20.12 -4.53
C ARG A 198 -7.73 -19.74 -4.24
N GLY A 199 -8.51 -19.49 -5.28
CA GLY A 199 -9.89 -19.02 -5.13
C GLY A 199 -9.92 -17.67 -4.40
N PRO A 200 -10.78 -17.51 -3.38
CA PRO A 200 -10.87 -16.24 -2.64
C PRO A 200 -9.74 -16.04 -1.61
N ALA A 201 -8.87 -17.03 -1.41
CA ALA A 201 -7.83 -17.00 -0.38
C ALA A 201 -6.45 -16.71 -0.97
N LYS A 202 -5.72 -15.78 -0.33
CA LYS A 202 -4.32 -15.47 -0.61
C LYS A 202 -3.50 -15.59 0.67
N LEU A 203 -2.36 -16.26 0.57
CA LEU A 203 -1.34 -16.35 1.60
C LEU A 203 -0.07 -15.66 1.10
N ALA A 204 0.50 -14.78 1.90
CA ALA A 204 1.75 -14.12 1.56
C ALA A 204 2.78 -14.27 2.69
N LEU A 205 4.04 -14.36 2.28
CA LEU A 205 5.17 -14.28 3.19
C LEU A 205 6.18 -13.30 2.60
N THR A 206 6.47 -12.22 3.33
CA THR A 206 7.23 -11.09 2.81
C THR A 206 8.29 -10.65 3.82
N TYR A 207 9.54 -10.62 3.39
CA TYR A 207 10.62 -9.94 4.11
C TYR A 207 10.52 -8.44 3.83
N VAL A 208 10.49 -7.62 4.87
CA VAL A 208 10.33 -6.17 4.81
C VAL A 208 11.38 -5.51 5.66
N GLY A 209 12.01 -4.46 5.14
CA GLY A 209 13.01 -3.69 5.87
C GLY A 209 13.02 -2.22 5.51
N SER A 210 13.71 -1.42 6.32
CA SER A 210 13.96 -0.01 6.05
C SER A 210 15.18 0.52 6.78
N THR A 211 15.66 1.70 6.35
CA THR A 211 16.73 2.44 7.03
C THR A 211 16.21 3.45 8.06
N ALA A 212 14.92 3.42 8.41
CA ALA A 212 14.37 4.28 9.46
C ALA A 212 15.03 4.00 10.82
N ASP A 213 15.22 5.02 11.65
CA ASP A 213 15.79 4.87 13.00
C ASP A 213 14.92 3.96 13.89
N SER A 214 13.58 3.96 13.66
CA SER A 214 12.62 3.05 14.29
C SER A 214 12.44 1.73 13.53
N GLY A 215 13.10 1.59 12.36
CA GLY A 215 12.93 0.46 11.46
C GLY A 215 13.66 -0.78 11.98
N SER A 216 13.04 -1.92 11.80
CA SER A 216 13.65 -3.24 11.96
C SER A 216 13.18 -4.13 10.82
N ASP A 217 14.07 -4.97 10.33
CA ASP A 217 13.68 -5.98 9.34
C ASP A 217 12.75 -7.02 9.96
N ALA A 218 11.76 -7.46 9.21
CA ALA A 218 10.83 -8.48 9.66
C ALA A 218 10.38 -9.40 8.52
N LEU A 219 10.02 -10.62 8.90
CA LEU A 219 9.28 -11.54 8.05
C LEU A 219 7.80 -11.43 8.40
N VAL A 220 6.99 -10.98 7.45
CA VAL A 220 5.57 -10.69 7.63
C VAL A 220 4.74 -11.74 6.90
N GLY A 221 3.89 -12.44 7.66
CA GLY A 221 2.87 -13.34 7.13
C GLY A 221 1.52 -12.64 6.98
N THR A 222 0.82 -12.89 5.87
CA THR A 222 -0.52 -12.34 5.61
C THR A 222 -1.45 -13.43 5.10
N VAL A 223 -2.67 -13.44 5.62
CA VAL A 223 -3.79 -14.23 5.10
C VAL A 223 -4.88 -13.26 4.66
N THR A 224 -5.30 -13.33 3.40
CA THR A 224 -6.35 -12.46 2.84
C THR A 224 -7.49 -13.31 2.29
N LEU A 225 -8.72 -12.86 2.51
CA LEU A 225 -9.93 -13.37 1.87
C LEU A 225 -10.57 -12.24 1.07
N SER A 226 -10.88 -12.52 -0.21
CA SER A 226 -11.48 -11.54 -1.15
C SER A 226 -12.84 -12.04 -1.64
N TRP A 227 -13.78 -11.12 -1.92
CA TRP A 227 -15.13 -11.42 -2.44
C TRP A 227 -15.65 -10.34 -3.41
#